data_f2cd2e4e3f2c9db5003993e73eb2ba21
#
_entry.id   f2cd2e4e3f2c9db5003993e73eb2ba21
#
_cell.length_a   1.000
_cell.length_b   1.000
_cell.length_c   1.000
_cell.angle_alpha   90.00
_cell.angle_beta   90.00
_cell.angle_gamma   90.00
#
_symmetry.space_group_name_H-M   'P 1'
#
loop_
_entity.id
_entity.type
_entity.pdbx_description
1 polymer ?
#
loop_
_entity_poly.entity_id
_entity_poly.type
_entity_poly.pdbx_seq_one_letter_code
_entity_poly.pdbx_strand_id
1 'polypeptide(L)'
;MKQALLAASVAMLVACSPAPAPTPAPPAAKPAPVAVPAAETPAPVATEAAAPVVESWELPGDLGPLTPQAQLEARFGKANLREETFDGAEGIGTYPVLVAFPDDPAKRLELLLDADNKDAPIQELRVSNPDSQWHDATGLRPGMTLGELVKLNGAPVSFYGLAWDYGGTVQDWHGGKLANAVGNPLFRRVTLAAREGADDNSLPQGDATFRSDDPKWTNAGKDLVVGELGISWPHEGED
;
A
#
# COMPACT_ATOMS: atom_id res chain seq x y z
N MET A 1 -41.21 33.68 23.01
CA MET A 1 -42.50 32.94 23.03
C MET A 1 -42.16 31.47 23.06
N LYS A 2 -42.27 30.88 24.25
CA LYS A 2 -43.10 29.75 24.65
C LYS A 2 -42.91 28.49 23.77
N GLN A 3 -42.14 27.54 24.25
CA GLN A 3 -42.52 26.26 24.92
C GLN A 3 -43.15 25.25 23.94
N ALA A 4 -42.67 23.98 23.87
CA ALA A 4 -43.05 22.96 24.86
C ALA A 4 -42.15 21.71 24.76
N LEU A 5 -41.77 21.18 25.91
CA LEU A 5 -41.28 19.83 26.16
C LEU A 5 -42.41 18.80 25.95
N LEU A 6 -42.09 17.61 25.39
CA LEU A 6 -42.86 16.40 25.62
C LEU A 6 -41.90 15.27 25.99
N ALA A 7 -42.02 14.81 27.22
CA ALA A 7 -41.45 13.61 27.79
C ALA A 7 -42.37 12.43 27.46
N ALA A 8 -41.84 11.32 26.98
CA ALA A 8 -42.57 10.03 26.89
C ALA A 8 -41.77 8.97 27.65
N SER A 9 -42.35 8.56 28.79
CA SER A 9 -41.91 7.44 29.61
C SER A 9 -42.32 6.14 28.96
N VAL A 10 -41.41 5.18 28.82
CA VAL A 10 -41.75 3.78 28.46
C VAL A 10 -41.44 2.87 29.64
N ALA A 11 -42.45 2.18 30.09
CA ALA A 11 -42.46 1.23 31.20
C ALA A 11 -41.75 -0.08 30.84
N MET A 12 -40.92 -0.59 31.75
CA MET A 12 -40.36 -1.94 31.71
C MET A 12 -41.40 -2.95 32.15
N LEU A 13 -41.67 -3.96 31.32
CA LEU A 13 -42.35 -5.18 31.69
C LEU A 13 -41.33 -6.31 31.90
N VAL A 14 -41.18 -6.73 33.14
CA VAL A 14 -40.40 -7.90 33.55
C VAL A 14 -41.33 -9.13 33.38
N ALA A 15 -40.96 -10.06 32.49
CA ALA A 15 -41.61 -11.37 32.39
C ALA A 15 -40.73 -12.42 33.07
N CYS A 16 -41.27 -12.97 34.18
CA CYS A 16 -40.72 -14.16 34.83
C CYS A 16 -41.14 -15.40 34.05
N SER A 17 -40.20 -16.22 33.59
CA SER A 17 -40.42 -17.56 33.09
C SER A 17 -40.11 -18.60 34.17
N PRO A 18 -40.94 -19.63 34.38
CA PRO A 18 -40.68 -20.69 35.36
C PRO A 18 -39.67 -21.71 34.86
N ALA A 19 -38.93 -22.29 35.78
CA ALA A 19 -37.92 -23.33 35.56
C ALA A 19 -38.54 -24.67 35.17
N PRO A 20 -37.95 -25.47 34.27
CA PRO A 20 -38.41 -26.81 33.96
C PRO A 20 -37.97 -27.83 35.03
N ALA A 21 -38.90 -28.82 35.28
CA ALA A 21 -38.70 -29.90 36.21
C ALA A 21 -37.64 -30.94 35.75
N PRO A 22 -37.04 -31.70 36.69
CA PRO A 22 -35.99 -32.66 36.36
C PRO A 22 -36.55 -33.93 35.69
N THR A 23 -35.91 -34.33 34.59
CA THR A 23 -36.20 -35.58 33.86
C THR A 23 -35.57 -36.77 34.56
N PRO A 24 -36.24 -37.93 34.69
CA PRO A 24 -35.70 -39.12 35.32
C PRO A 24 -34.58 -39.78 34.45
N ALA A 25 -33.60 -40.38 35.13
CA ALA A 25 -32.46 -41.04 34.52
C ALA A 25 -32.86 -42.33 33.82
N PRO A 26 -32.27 -42.68 32.66
CA PRO A 26 -32.45 -43.95 31.99
C PRO A 26 -31.67 -45.09 32.65
N PRO A 27 -32.10 -46.34 32.52
CA PRO A 27 -31.46 -47.50 33.17
C PRO A 27 -30.12 -47.89 32.52
N ALA A 28 -29.25 -48.45 33.35
CA ALA A 28 -27.90 -48.86 33.00
C ALA A 28 -27.88 -49.88 31.85
N ALA A 29 -27.12 -49.57 30.79
CA ALA A 29 -26.85 -50.48 29.68
C ALA A 29 -25.69 -51.41 29.99
N LYS A 30 -25.82 -52.66 29.54
CA LYS A 30 -24.81 -53.76 29.63
C LYS A 30 -23.48 -53.36 28.96
N PRO A 31 -22.36 -53.89 29.44
CA PRO A 31 -21.05 -53.62 28.80
C PRO A 31 -20.98 -54.27 27.40
N ALA A 32 -20.61 -53.48 26.41
CA ALA A 32 -20.31 -53.92 25.05
C ALA A 32 -18.84 -54.41 24.95
N PRO A 33 -18.52 -55.28 23.99
CA PRO A 33 -17.18 -55.87 23.87
C PRO A 33 -16.14 -54.85 23.48
N VAL A 34 -14.94 -55.02 24.05
CA VAL A 34 -13.75 -54.17 23.81
C VAL A 34 -13.37 -54.28 22.35
N ALA A 35 -13.46 -53.15 21.61
CA ALA A 35 -12.94 -53.05 20.26
C ALA A 35 -11.44 -52.83 20.31
N VAL A 36 -10.71 -53.63 19.50
CA VAL A 36 -9.26 -53.50 19.23
C VAL A 36 -8.98 -52.13 18.63
N PRO A 37 -7.94 -51.39 19.05
CA PRO A 37 -7.64 -50.11 18.47
C PRO A 37 -7.27 -50.27 16.99
N ALA A 38 -8.03 -49.63 16.10
CA ALA A 38 -7.66 -49.49 14.70
C ALA A 38 -6.43 -48.57 14.63
N ALA A 39 -5.43 -49.01 13.86
CA ALA A 39 -4.23 -48.23 13.59
C ALA A 39 -4.63 -46.83 13.04
N GLU A 40 -4.21 -45.80 13.73
CA GLU A 40 -4.36 -44.39 13.25
C GLU A 40 -3.56 -44.24 11.96
N THR A 41 -4.28 -44.01 10.89
CA THR A 41 -3.68 -43.52 9.64
C THR A 41 -3.09 -42.14 9.93
N PRO A 42 -1.76 -41.91 9.70
CA PRO A 42 -1.20 -40.57 9.92
C PRO A 42 -1.92 -39.55 9.05
N ALA A 43 -2.39 -38.49 9.70
CA ALA A 43 -2.97 -37.35 9.00
C ALA A 43 -1.94 -36.81 7.99
N PRO A 44 -2.35 -36.34 6.81
CA PRO A 44 -1.44 -35.72 5.86
C PRO A 44 -0.76 -34.53 6.54
N VAL A 45 0.56 -34.61 6.63
CA VAL A 45 1.40 -33.49 7.07
C VAL A 45 1.09 -32.33 6.12
N ALA A 46 0.49 -31.26 6.63
CA ALA A 46 0.33 -30.04 5.86
C ALA A 46 1.74 -29.61 5.43
N THR A 47 2.00 -29.68 4.14
CA THR A 47 3.22 -29.15 3.54
C THR A 47 3.22 -27.66 3.86
N GLU A 48 4.06 -27.23 4.78
CA GLU A 48 4.30 -25.83 5.07
C GLU A 48 4.66 -25.16 3.74
N ALA A 49 3.81 -24.22 3.30
CA ALA A 49 4.05 -23.50 2.06
C ALA A 49 5.43 -22.83 2.16
N ALA A 50 6.31 -23.13 1.21
CA ALA A 50 7.63 -22.53 1.16
C ALA A 50 7.50 -21.01 1.28
N ALA A 51 8.34 -20.40 2.13
CA ALA A 51 8.35 -18.95 2.27
C ALA A 51 8.60 -18.29 0.89
N PRO A 52 7.89 -17.21 0.55
CA PRO A 52 8.06 -16.53 -0.74
C PRO A 52 9.51 -16.07 -0.89
N VAL A 53 10.10 -16.36 -2.05
CA VAL A 53 11.47 -15.93 -2.39
C VAL A 53 11.38 -14.68 -3.22
N VAL A 54 11.55 -13.51 -2.59
CA VAL A 54 11.77 -12.26 -3.33
C VAL A 54 13.26 -12.18 -3.61
N GLU A 55 13.66 -12.52 -4.83
CA GLU A 55 15.07 -12.55 -5.23
C GLU A 55 15.66 -11.14 -5.40
N SER A 56 14.83 -10.13 -5.64
CA SER A 56 15.24 -8.75 -5.86
C SER A 56 14.18 -7.78 -5.39
N TRP A 57 14.62 -6.66 -4.79
CA TRP A 57 13.78 -5.51 -4.41
C TRP A 57 13.82 -4.39 -5.48
N GLU A 58 14.31 -4.69 -6.68
CA GLU A 58 14.37 -3.74 -7.79
C GLU A 58 13.02 -3.66 -8.52
N LEU A 59 12.57 -2.42 -8.79
CA LEU A 59 11.37 -2.08 -9.55
C LEU A 59 11.73 -1.58 -10.95
N PRO A 60 10.94 -1.97 -11.95
CA PRO A 60 9.84 -2.93 -11.89
C PRO A 60 10.33 -4.39 -11.80
N GLY A 61 11.62 -4.68 -12.05
CA GLY A 61 12.15 -6.03 -12.15
C GLY A 61 11.44 -6.78 -13.28
N ASP A 62 10.83 -7.93 -12.93
CA ASP A 62 10.02 -8.76 -13.83
C ASP A 62 8.52 -8.42 -13.80
N LEU A 63 8.12 -7.36 -13.08
CA LEU A 63 6.74 -6.90 -13.07
C LEU A 63 6.45 -5.99 -14.26
N GLY A 64 5.26 -6.13 -14.81
CA GLY A 64 4.77 -5.33 -15.92
C GLY A 64 3.25 -5.26 -15.94
N PRO A 65 2.66 -4.45 -16.85
CA PRO A 65 1.22 -4.27 -16.91
C PRO A 65 0.47 -5.59 -17.20
N LEU A 66 1.13 -6.53 -17.87
CA LEU A 66 0.57 -7.85 -18.23
C LEU A 66 0.90 -8.95 -17.21
N THR A 67 1.54 -8.64 -16.09
CA THR A 67 1.93 -9.66 -15.10
C THR A 67 0.68 -10.34 -14.54
N PRO A 68 0.50 -11.66 -14.74
CA PRO A 68 -0.69 -12.35 -14.30
C PRO A 68 -0.67 -12.59 -12.80
N GLN A 69 -1.85 -12.65 -12.20
CA GLN A 69 -2.00 -12.89 -10.74
C GLN A 69 -1.24 -14.13 -10.26
N ALA A 70 -1.22 -15.22 -11.05
CA ALA A 70 -0.49 -16.43 -10.68
C ALA A 70 1.03 -16.19 -10.53
N GLN A 71 1.62 -15.28 -11.31
CA GLN A 71 3.01 -14.88 -11.16
C GLN A 71 3.22 -14.05 -9.90
N LEU A 72 2.30 -13.14 -9.57
CA LEU A 72 2.33 -12.38 -8.32
C LEU A 72 2.22 -13.30 -7.11
N GLU A 73 1.31 -14.29 -7.15
CA GLU A 73 1.17 -15.31 -6.09
C GLU A 73 2.43 -16.17 -5.95
N ALA A 74 3.07 -16.53 -7.05
CA ALA A 74 4.32 -17.30 -7.02
C ALA A 74 5.49 -16.49 -6.45
N ARG A 75 5.58 -15.19 -6.80
CA ARG A 75 6.66 -14.31 -6.36
C ARG A 75 6.52 -13.89 -4.90
N PHE A 76 5.33 -13.43 -4.51
CA PHE A 76 5.10 -12.84 -3.20
C PHE A 76 4.51 -13.83 -2.18
N GLY A 77 3.94 -14.94 -2.66
CA GLY A 77 3.13 -15.86 -1.85
C GLY A 77 1.71 -15.34 -1.68
N LYS A 78 0.72 -16.19 -1.91
CA LYS A 78 -0.71 -15.81 -1.83
C LYS A 78 -1.10 -15.18 -0.49
N ALA A 79 -0.53 -15.62 0.62
CA ALA A 79 -0.82 -15.10 1.96
C ALA A 79 -0.29 -13.67 2.18
N ASN A 80 0.64 -13.22 1.35
CA ASN A 80 1.21 -11.87 1.40
C ASN A 80 0.58 -10.92 0.38
N LEU A 81 -0.50 -11.32 -0.28
CA LEU A 81 -1.26 -10.48 -1.20
C LEU A 81 -2.63 -10.17 -0.61
N ARG A 82 -3.02 -8.91 -0.61
CA ARG A 82 -4.33 -8.45 -0.15
C ARG A 82 -4.88 -7.39 -1.10
N GLU A 83 -6.12 -7.56 -1.53
CA GLU A 83 -6.84 -6.53 -2.25
C GLU A 83 -7.30 -5.47 -1.24
N GLU A 84 -7.04 -4.22 -1.56
CA GLU A 84 -7.46 -3.04 -0.82
C GLU A 84 -8.18 -2.09 -1.79
N THR A 85 -8.91 -1.11 -1.24
CA THR A 85 -9.56 -0.07 -2.01
C THR A 85 -9.09 1.26 -1.47
N PHE A 86 -8.55 2.10 -2.35
CA PHE A 86 -8.08 3.42 -1.98
C PHE A 86 -9.02 4.49 -2.51
N ASP A 87 -9.09 5.62 -1.80
CA ASP A 87 -9.85 6.77 -2.26
C ASP A 87 -9.17 7.42 -3.46
N GLY A 88 -9.98 7.87 -4.41
CA GLY A 88 -9.52 8.65 -5.55
C GLY A 88 -9.07 10.06 -5.15
N ALA A 89 -8.50 10.77 -6.11
CA ALA A 89 -8.09 12.16 -5.92
C ALA A 89 -9.26 13.00 -5.40
N GLU A 90 -8.99 13.93 -4.48
CA GLU A 90 -9.99 14.79 -3.83
C GLU A 90 -11.12 14.01 -3.11
N GLY A 91 -10.88 12.72 -2.79
CA GLY A 91 -11.90 11.85 -2.21
C GLY A 91 -13.02 11.46 -3.17
N ILE A 92 -12.82 11.64 -4.48
CA ILE A 92 -13.81 11.31 -5.51
C ILE A 92 -13.56 9.91 -6.05
N GLY A 93 -14.54 9.01 -5.80
CA GLY A 93 -14.45 7.62 -6.24
C GLY A 93 -13.44 6.79 -5.45
N THR A 94 -13.27 5.55 -5.87
CA THR A 94 -12.31 4.61 -5.28
C THR A 94 -11.69 3.78 -6.39
N TYR A 95 -10.49 3.27 -6.16
CA TYR A 95 -9.83 2.37 -7.10
C TYR A 95 -9.23 1.15 -6.38
N PRO A 96 -9.20 -0.02 -7.07
CA PRO A 96 -8.66 -1.24 -6.51
C PRO A 96 -7.13 -1.21 -6.50
N VAL A 97 -6.54 -1.71 -5.42
CA VAL A 97 -5.09 -1.86 -5.25
C VAL A 97 -4.81 -3.27 -4.74
N LEU A 98 -3.91 -3.97 -5.40
CA LEU A 98 -3.36 -5.21 -4.86
C LEU A 98 -2.10 -4.86 -4.07
N VAL A 99 -2.09 -5.18 -2.78
CA VAL A 99 -0.96 -4.88 -1.89
C VAL A 99 -0.17 -6.15 -1.61
N ALA A 100 1.12 -6.12 -1.95
CA ALA A 100 2.05 -7.15 -1.53
C ALA A 100 2.70 -6.76 -0.20
N PHE A 101 2.81 -7.73 0.72
CA PHE A 101 3.32 -7.56 2.08
C PHE A 101 2.61 -6.45 2.88
N PRO A 102 1.26 -6.50 2.99
CA PRO A 102 0.47 -5.43 3.61
C PRO A 102 0.85 -5.14 5.06
N ASP A 103 1.38 -6.13 5.77
CA ASP A 103 1.69 -6.06 7.20
C ASP A 103 3.19 -5.83 7.48
N ASP A 104 4.03 -5.69 6.43
CA ASP A 104 5.47 -5.39 6.53
C ASP A 104 5.78 -4.09 5.77
N PRO A 105 5.87 -2.94 6.47
CA PRO A 105 6.07 -1.64 5.83
C PRO A 105 7.36 -1.55 4.98
N ALA A 106 8.41 -2.28 5.36
CA ALA A 106 9.67 -2.27 4.60
C ALA A 106 9.59 -3.03 3.27
N LYS A 107 8.59 -3.91 3.14
CA LYS A 107 8.38 -4.75 1.94
C LYS A 107 7.10 -4.38 1.19
N ARG A 108 6.24 -3.54 1.77
CA ARG A 108 4.96 -3.15 1.18
C ARG A 108 5.16 -2.60 -0.22
N LEU A 109 4.44 -3.20 -1.17
CA LEU A 109 4.35 -2.74 -2.56
C LEU A 109 2.87 -2.66 -2.95
N GLU A 110 2.46 -1.54 -3.48
CA GLU A 110 1.12 -1.30 -3.99
C GLU A 110 1.12 -1.43 -5.51
N LEU A 111 0.25 -2.29 -6.02
CA LEU A 111 -0.01 -2.47 -7.43
C LEU A 111 -1.37 -1.84 -7.73
N LEU A 112 -1.37 -0.64 -8.32
CA LEU A 112 -2.59 0.05 -8.72
C LEU A 112 -3.17 -0.65 -9.92
N LEU A 113 -4.46 -0.99 -9.84
CA LEU A 113 -5.13 -1.79 -10.85
C LEU A 113 -6.10 -0.95 -11.67
N ASP A 114 -6.15 -1.24 -12.97
CA ASP A 114 -7.21 -0.77 -13.86
C ASP A 114 -8.36 -1.76 -13.84
N ALA A 115 -9.47 -1.36 -13.25
CA ALA A 115 -10.68 -2.19 -13.19
C ALA A 115 -11.29 -2.45 -14.56
N ASP A 116 -11.05 -1.57 -15.53
CA ASP A 116 -11.63 -1.62 -16.88
C ASP A 116 -10.73 -2.38 -17.87
N ASN A 117 -9.44 -2.53 -17.58
CA ASN A 117 -8.46 -3.22 -18.42
C ASN A 117 -7.99 -4.53 -17.80
N LYS A 118 -8.73 -5.60 -18.04
CA LYS A 118 -8.39 -6.95 -17.52
C LYS A 118 -7.18 -7.60 -18.18
N ASP A 119 -6.81 -7.15 -19.36
CA ASP A 119 -5.69 -7.70 -20.12
C ASP A 119 -4.36 -7.10 -19.69
N ALA A 120 -4.38 -5.85 -19.18
CA ALA A 120 -3.22 -5.17 -18.62
C ALA A 120 -3.62 -4.48 -17.29
N PRO A 121 -3.89 -5.24 -16.24
CA PRO A 121 -4.54 -4.71 -15.04
C PRO A 121 -3.62 -3.82 -14.19
N ILE A 122 -2.29 -3.95 -14.29
CA ILE A 122 -1.36 -3.18 -13.46
C ILE A 122 -1.00 -1.88 -14.16
N GLN A 123 -1.46 -0.75 -13.62
CA GLN A 123 -1.15 0.59 -14.13
C GLN A 123 0.14 1.15 -13.53
N GLU A 124 0.32 1.00 -12.23
CA GLU A 124 1.45 1.57 -11.50
C GLU A 124 1.87 0.66 -10.36
N LEU A 125 3.17 0.59 -10.12
CA LEU A 125 3.80 0.06 -8.91
C LEU A 125 4.15 1.24 -8.03
N ARG A 126 3.76 1.22 -6.74
CA ARG A 126 3.97 2.34 -5.82
C ARG A 126 4.57 1.88 -4.51
N VAL A 127 5.53 2.63 -4.03
CA VAL A 127 6.15 2.46 -2.70
C VAL A 127 6.30 3.81 -2.02
N SER A 128 5.96 3.89 -0.73
CA SER A 128 5.94 5.15 0.02
C SER A 128 6.61 5.08 1.40
N ASN A 129 6.94 3.89 1.90
CA ASN A 129 7.58 3.80 3.21
C ASN A 129 9.06 4.23 3.14
N PRO A 130 9.55 5.14 4.01
CA PRO A 130 10.94 5.60 3.99
C PRO A 130 11.97 4.48 4.28
N ASP A 131 11.55 3.41 4.97
CA ASP A 131 12.40 2.24 5.24
C ASP A 131 12.23 1.14 4.19
N SER A 132 11.58 1.45 3.05
CA SER A 132 11.32 0.47 1.99
C SER A 132 12.61 -0.14 1.46
N GLN A 133 12.58 -1.46 1.27
CA GLN A 133 13.64 -2.19 0.58
C GLN A 133 13.56 -1.99 -0.94
N TRP A 134 12.39 -1.61 -1.46
CA TRP A 134 12.16 -1.38 -2.88
C TRP A 134 12.91 -0.15 -3.38
N HIS A 135 13.53 -0.29 -4.54
CA HIS A 135 14.24 0.77 -5.27
C HIS A 135 14.14 0.54 -6.77
N ASP A 136 14.35 1.56 -7.58
CA ASP A 136 14.50 1.35 -9.02
C ASP A 136 15.93 0.93 -9.40
N ALA A 137 16.16 0.63 -10.68
CA ALA A 137 17.47 0.22 -11.21
C ALA A 137 18.59 1.27 -10.99
N THR A 138 18.25 2.53 -10.67
CA THR A 138 19.22 3.59 -10.35
C THR A 138 19.55 3.65 -8.86
N GLY A 139 18.83 2.90 -8.03
CA GLY A 139 18.90 2.95 -6.57
C GLY A 139 18.01 4.03 -5.95
N LEU A 140 17.14 4.68 -6.74
CA LEU A 140 16.14 5.62 -6.24
C LEU A 140 15.09 4.88 -5.40
N ARG A 141 14.81 5.38 -4.19
CA ARG A 141 13.88 4.77 -3.24
C ARG A 141 13.27 5.82 -2.31
N PRO A 142 12.15 5.51 -1.67
CA PRO A 142 11.63 6.32 -0.58
C PRO A 142 12.66 6.54 0.53
N GLY A 143 12.51 7.63 1.29
CA GLY A 143 13.40 8.01 2.38
C GLY A 143 14.69 8.72 1.96
N MET A 144 15.07 8.69 0.67
CA MET A 144 16.20 9.50 0.18
C MET A 144 15.92 10.99 0.36
N THR A 145 16.87 11.75 0.88
CA THR A 145 16.76 13.21 0.96
C THR A 145 16.76 13.84 -0.42
N LEU A 146 16.18 15.04 -0.56
CA LEU A 146 16.25 15.80 -1.81
C LEU A 146 17.70 16.03 -2.24
N GLY A 147 18.63 16.25 -1.29
CA GLY A 147 20.05 16.39 -1.61
C GLY A 147 20.67 15.13 -2.20
N GLU A 148 20.31 13.95 -1.72
CA GLU A 148 20.73 12.67 -2.29
C GLU A 148 20.09 12.43 -3.66
N LEU A 149 18.79 12.77 -3.81
CA LEU A 149 18.09 12.70 -5.09
C LEU A 149 18.76 13.55 -6.16
N VAL A 150 19.09 14.81 -5.85
CA VAL A 150 19.81 15.73 -6.75
C VAL A 150 21.18 15.16 -7.12
N LYS A 151 21.89 14.59 -6.15
CA LYS A 151 23.20 13.97 -6.39
C LYS A 151 23.09 12.74 -7.30
N LEU A 152 22.06 11.91 -7.10
CA LEU A 152 21.78 10.75 -7.95
C LEU A 152 21.41 11.20 -9.36
N ASN A 153 20.56 12.21 -9.49
CA ASN A 153 20.14 12.80 -10.77
C ASN A 153 21.32 13.45 -11.52
N GLY A 154 22.24 14.06 -10.81
CA GLY A 154 23.38 14.79 -11.36
C GLY A 154 23.04 16.19 -11.90
N ALA A 155 21.81 16.65 -11.68
CA ALA A 155 21.28 17.96 -12.03
C ALA A 155 20.24 18.39 -10.98
N PRO A 156 19.93 19.70 -10.83
CA PRO A 156 18.81 20.13 -10.00
C PRO A 156 17.50 19.47 -10.41
N VAL A 157 16.51 19.50 -9.53
CA VAL A 157 15.14 19.09 -9.85
C VAL A 157 14.17 20.21 -9.55
N SER A 158 13.09 20.30 -10.34
CA SER A 158 11.94 21.16 -10.03
C SER A 158 10.80 20.32 -9.54
N PHE A 159 10.07 20.84 -8.56
CA PHE A 159 8.96 20.16 -7.91
C PHE A 159 7.90 21.15 -7.45
N TYR A 160 6.68 20.71 -7.27
CA TYR A 160 5.63 21.51 -6.66
C TYR A 160 5.88 21.65 -5.14
N GLY A 161 5.52 22.81 -4.58
CA GLY A 161 5.52 22.99 -3.12
C GLY A 161 4.58 22.02 -2.42
N LEU A 162 4.73 21.87 -1.11
CA LEU A 162 3.93 20.96 -0.29
C LEU A 162 2.53 21.52 0.02
N ALA A 163 1.70 20.73 0.72
CA ALA A 163 0.41 21.11 1.29
C ALA A 163 -0.71 21.41 0.27
N TRP A 164 -0.78 20.67 -0.80
CA TRP A 164 -1.87 20.61 -1.77
C TRP A 164 -1.84 19.27 -2.53
N ASP A 165 -2.83 18.98 -3.38
CA ASP A 165 -3.06 17.63 -3.95
C ASP A 165 -1.88 17.07 -4.75
N TYR A 166 -1.13 17.90 -5.48
CA TYR A 166 0.06 17.50 -6.23
C TYR A 166 1.36 17.88 -5.53
N GLY A 167 1.27 18.26 -4.24
CA GLY A 167 2.40 18.73 -3.47
C GLY A 167 3.57 17.77 -3.47
N GLY A 168 4.78 18.31 -3.66
CA GLY A 168 6.02 17.55 -3.69
C GLY A 168 6.33 16.82 -5.01
N THR A 169 5.39 16.76 -5.97
CA THR A 169 5.63 16.04 -7.23
C THR A 169 6.76 16.68 -8.02
N VAL A 170 7.75 15.86 -8.39
CA VAL A 170 8.86 16.29 -9.25
C VAL A 170 8.35 16.51 -10.67
N GLN A 171 8.61 17.72 -11.20
CA GLN A 171 8.11 18.16 -12.50
C GLN A 171 9.18 18.12 -13.59
N ASP A 172 10.43 18.45 -13.23
CA ASP A 172 11.52 18.52 -14.19
C ASP A 172 12.83 18.03 -13.55
N TRP A 173 13.49 17.14 -14.24
CA TRP A 173 14.79 16.57 -13.89
C TRP A 173 15.96 17.35 -14.48
N HIS A 174 15.69 18.41 -15.26
CA HIS A 174 16.67 19.26 -15.93
C HIS A 174 17.73 18.47 -16.73
N GLY A 175 17.27 17.43 -17.43
CA GLY A 175 18.14 16.58 -18.24
C GLY A 175 19.11 15.69 -17.44
N GLY A 176 18.85 15.53 -16.13
CA GLY A 176 19.62 14.62 -15.28
C GLY A 176 19.34 13.14 -15.58
N LYS A 177 20.06 12.27 -14.90
CA LYS A 177 20.02 10.80 -15.12
C LYS A 177 18.67 10.15 -14.85
N LEU A 178 17.84 10.79 -14.02
CA LEU A 178 16.53 10.29 -13.64
C LEU A 178 15.41 10.77 -14.57
N ALA A 179 15.72 11.60 -15.57
CA ALA A 179 14.73 12.07 -16.53
C ALA A 179 14.07 10.91 -17.27
N ASN A 180 12.75 10.98 -17.43
CA ASN A 180 12.01 10.06 -18.26
C ASN A 180 12.41 10.29 -19.71
N ALA A 181 13.17 9.37 -20.29
CA ALA A 181 13.67 9.52 -21.65
C ALA A 181 12.56 9.19 -22.66
N VAL A 182 12.56 9.93 -23.78
CA VAL A 182 11.66 9.64 -24.90
C VAL A 182 11.94 8.22 -25.41
N GLY A 183 10.88 7.42 -25.54
CA GLY A 183 10.98 6.02 -25.95
C GLY A 183 11.35 5.05 -24.81
N ASN A 184 11.51 5.52 -23.58
CA ASN A 184 11.59 4.64 -22.44
C ASN A 184 10.21 4.04 -22.18
N PRO A 185 10.09 2.70 -22.06
CA PRO A 185 8.83 2.05 -21.74
C PRO A 185 8.39 2.27 -20.28
N LEU A 186 9.17 2.96 -19.48
CA LEU A 186 8.89 3.23 -18.06
C LEU A 186 8.78 4.72 -17.81
N PHE A 187 7.75 5.09 -17.08
CA PHE A 187 7.60 6.42 -16.49
C PHE A 187 7.87 6.35 -14.98
N ARG A 188 8.70 7.26 -14.49
CA ARG A 188 9.03 7.40 -13.07
C ARG A 188 8.33 8.63 -12.52
N ARG A 189 7.51 8.44 -11.49
CA ARG A 189 6.91 9.51 -10.71
C ARG A 189 7.55 9.55 -9.31
N VAL A 190 7.96 10.73 -8.89
CA VAL A 190 8.53 10.95 -7.55
C VAL A 190 7.76 12.07 -6.88
N THR A 191 7.32 11.81 -5.65
CA THR A 191 6.68 12.82 -4.80
C THR A 191 7.54 13.01 -3.56
N LEU A 192 7.92 14.26 -3.30
CA LEU A 192 8.65 14.66 -2.11
C LEU A 192 7.69 14.89 -0.95
N ALA A 193 8.15 14.63 0.26
CA ALA A 193 7.43 14.90 1.50
C ALA A 193 8.37 15.57 2.52
N ALA A 194 7.80 16.26 3.48
CA ALA A 194 8.57 16.72 4.63
C ALA A 194 9.06 15.51 5.44
N ARG A 195 10.32 15.52 5.83
CA ARG A 195 10.87 14.54 6.77
C ARG A 195 10.20 14.70 8.12
N GLU A 196 10.02 13.62 8.86
CA GLU A 196 9.49 13.67 10.21
C GLU A 196 10.28 14.66 11.09
N GLY A 197 9.55 15.57 11.75
CA GLY A 197 10.11 16.63 12.59
C GLY A 197 10.72 17.82 11.85
N ALA A 198 10.58 17.90 10.53
CA ALA A 198 10.94 19.11 9.78
C ALA A 198 10.00 20.29 10.14
N ASP A 199 10.51 21.51 10.02
CA ASP A 199 9.69 22.72 10.18
C ASP A 199 9.06 23.07 8.82
N ASP A 200 7.77 22.86 8.69
CA ASP A 200 7.00 23.12 7.47
C ASP A 200 7.14 24.57 6.97
N ASN A 201 7.33 25.56 7.88
CA ASN A 201 7.52 26.94 7.50
C ASN A 201 8.89 27.20 6.82
N SER A 202 9.82 26.28 6.98
CA SER A 202 11.13 26.32 6.33
C SER A 202 11.19 25.62 4.99
N LEU A 203 10.07 25.07 4.52
CA LEU A 203 9.97 24.28 3.29
C LEU A 203 9.06 24.98 2.26
N PRO A 204 9.27 24.74 0.96
CA PRO A 204 8.39 25.25 -0.10
C PRO A 204 6.95 24.75 0.06
N GLN A 205 5.99 25.66 0.06
CA GLN A 205 4.57 25.37 0.20
C GLN A 205 3.75 25.94 -0.99
N GLY A 206 2.63 25.28 -1.27
CA GLY A 206 1.63 25.74 -2.26
C GLY A 206 1.91 25.24 -3.67
N ASP A 207 1.07 25.68 -4.61
CA ASP A 207 0.99 25.21 -6.00
C ASP A 207 2.06 25.76 -6.96
N ALA A 208 3.00 26.58 -6.44
CA ALA A 208 4.12 27.05 -7.22
C ALA A 208 5.19 25.98 -7.45
N THR A 209 5.93 26.13 -8.55
CA THR A 209 7.10 25.29 -8.82
C THR A 209 8.35 25.86 -8.15
N PHE A 210 9.08 25.00 -7.46
CA PHE A 210 10.33 25.31 -6.77
C PHE A 210 11.48 24.51 -7.36
N ARG A 211 12.71 25.02 -7.15
CA ARG A 211 13.93 24.33 -7.58
C ARG A 211 14.76 23.90 -6.37
N SER A 212 15.39 22.76 -6.48
CA SER A 212 16.23 22.19 -5.42
C SER A 212 17.50 22.99 -5.13
N ASP A 213 17.94 23.86 -6.05
CA ASP A 213 19.10 24.75 -5.94
C ASP A 213 18.74 26.20 -5.57
N ASP A 214 17.48 26.48 -5.23
CA ASP A 214 17.05 27.81 -4.78
C ASP A 214 17.66 28.12 -3.39
N PRO A 215 18.50 29.16 -3.28
CA PRO A 215 19.16 29.51 -2.01
C PRO A 215 18.22 29.96 -0.92
N LYS A 216 16.97 30.30 -1.23
CA LYS A 216 15.93 30.62 -0.25
C LYS A 216 15.60 29.42 0.66
N TRP A 217 15.66 28.21 0.12
CA TRP A 217 15.20 26.99 0.79
C TRP A 217 16.40 26.13 1.24
N THR A 218 17.26 26.70 2.07
CA THR A 218 18.53 26.07 2.48
C THR A 218 18.36 24.73 3.20
N ASN A 219 17.21 24.50 3.82
CA ASN A 219 16.89 23.26 4.52
C ASN A 219 16.26 22.20 3.63
N ALA A 220 15.70 22.58 2.47
CA ALA A 220 14.97 21.66 1.60
C ALA A 220 15.81 20.41 1.23
N GLY A 221 17.10 20.58 0.98
CA GLY A 221 18.00 19.47 0.62
C GLY A 221 18.10 18.35 1.65
N LYS A 222 17.89 18.62 2.94
CA LYS A 222 17.94 17.63 4.03
C LYS A 222 16.55 17.28 4.60
N ASP A 223 15.61 18.23 4.56
CA ASP A 223 14.32 18.12 5.23
C ASP A 223 13.18 17.74 4.29
N LEU A 224 13.41 17.76 2.96
CA LEU A 224 12.57 17.04 2.00
C LEU A 224 13.16 15.67 1.71
N VAL A 225 12.30 14.68 1.66
CA VAL A 225 12.65 13.28 1.32
C VAL A 225 11.75 12.78 0.19
N VAL A 226 12.21 11.79 -0.53
CA VAL A 226 11.34 11.01 -1.43
C VAL A 226 10.30 10.33 -0.56
N GLY A 227 9.07 10.82 -0.61
CA GLY A 227 7.93 10.27 0.11
C GLY A 227 7.31 9.10 -0.64
N GLU A 228 7.32 9.18 -1.98
CA GLU A 228 6.74 8.15 -2.84
C GLU A 228 7.52 7.99 -4.13
N LEU A 229 7.68 6.74 -4.55
CA LEU A 229 8.17 6.33 -5.87
C LEU A 229 7.08 5.53 -6.58
N GLY A 230 6.62 6.03 -7.73
CA GLY A 230 5.74 5.36 -8.67
C GLY A 230 6.48 4.94 -9.93
N ILE A 231 6.23 3.74 -10.41
CA ILE A 231 6.69 3.23 -11.70
C ILE A 231 5.47 2.81 -12.50
N SER A 232 5.27 3.42 -13.66
CA SER A 232 4.17 3.10 -14.58
C SER A 232 4.68 2.90 -15.99
N TRP A 233 3.78 2.48 -16.87
CA TRP A 233 4.05 2.24 -18.28
C TRP A 233 3.17 3.18 -19.10
N PRO A 234 3.72 3.83 -20.16
CA PRO A 234 2.93 4.65 -21.05
C PRO A 234 1.80 3.83 -21.68
N HIS A 235 0.60 4.35 -21.64
CA HIS A 235 -0.53 3.77 -22.39
C HIS A 235 -0.40 4.15 -23.87
N GLU A 236 -0.71 3.22 -24.78
CA GLU A 236 -0.81 3.55 -26.21
C GLU A 236 -1.92 4.59 -26.40
N GLY A 237 -1.57 5.84 -26.72
CA GLY A 237 -2.51 6.94 -26.99
C GLY A 237 -2.29 8.22 -26.20
N GLU A 238 -1.32 8.28 -25.31
CA GLU A 238 -0.91 9.52 -24.60
C GLU A 238 0.37 10.10 -25.26
N ASP A 239 0.24 10.60 -26.49
CA ASP A 239 1.25 11.43 -27.17
C ASP A 239 0.85 12.91 -27.13
#